data_529053e0a1fb5437a1dccc2f0a9397f7
#
_entry.id   529053e0a1fb5437a1dccc2f0a9397f7
#
_cell.length_a   1.000
_cell.length_b   1.000
_cell.length_c   1.000
_cell.angle_alpha   90.00
_cell.angle_beta   90.00
_cell.angle_gamma   90.00
#
_symmetry.space_group_name_H-M   'P 1'
#
loop_
_entity.id
_entity.type
_entity.pdbx_description
1 polymer ?
#
loop_
_entity_poly.entity_id
_entity_poly.type
_entity_poly.pdbx_seq_one_letter_code
_entity_poly.pdbx_strand_id
1 'polypeptide(L)'
;GLALIDASDLDSVHEANRALAGRLLEAADLWLFVTTAARYGDQTPWTTLEEAARRETPIGVVLNRVPARILPEVRRDLITRLQGLGLSEAPFFVVPDAGPHEGLLSGDGVSELRDWLQLLAGRHRAAGLVRRTGRGVWSTLRADLERLADDVDAQDAVAQALERTCQELRESAIKALSADIRAGSAGQGATATRWITLASSGGPLASLAQG
;
A
#
# COMPACT_ATOMS: atom_id res chain seq x y z
N GLY A 1 14.01 30.00 5.76
CA GLY A 1 12.61 30.38 5.93
C GLY A 1 11.74 29.14 6.05
N LEU A 2 10.53 29.26 6.57
CA LEU A 2 9.51 28.23 6.66
C LEU A 2 8.44 28.54 5.61
N ALA A 3 7.98 27.53 4.87
CA ALA A 3 6.80 27.60 4.03
C ALA A 3 5.73 26.68 4.61
N LEU A 4 4.51 27.18 4.74
CA LEU A 4 3.33 26.36 5.10
C LEU A 4 2.55 26.08 3.84
N ILE A 5 2.21 24.83 3.64
CA ILE A 5 1.39 24.36 2.51
C ILE A 5 0.11 23.79 3.08
N ASP A 6 -1.02 24.35 2.69
CA ASP A 6 -2.33 23.79 3.00
C ASP A 6 -2.65 22.69 1.98
N ALA A 7 -2.67 21.46 2.45
CA ALA A 7 -2.97 20.29 1.63
C ALA A 7 -4.47 19.99 1.66
N SER A 8 -5.00 19.47 0.58
CA SER A 8 -6.37 18.96 0.53
C SER A 8 -6.61 17.88 1.60
N ASP A 9 -7.85 17.73 2.03
CA ASP A 9 -8.26 16.72 3.00
C ASP A 9 -7.84 15.31 2.54
N LEU A 10 -7.22 14.54 3.44
CA LEU A 10 -6.78 13.17 3.18
C LEU A 10 -7.94 12.21 2.87
N ASP A 11 -9.13 12.53 3.35
CA ASP A 11 -10.38 11.80 3.12
C ASP A 11 -11.26 12.41 2.01
N SER A 12 -10.69 13.29 1.16
CA SER A 12 -11.39 13.87 0.03
C SER A 12 -12.01 12.78 -0.85
N VAL A 13 -13.25 12.99 -1.28
CA VAL A 13 -13.93 12.09 -2.25
C VAL A 13 -13.27 12.11 -3.63
N HIS A 14 -12.52 13.17 -3.95
CA HIS A 14 -11.79 13.30 -5.20
C HIS A 14 -10.41 12.63 -5.12
N GLU A 15 -10.19 11.60 -5.92
CA GLU A 15 -8.93 10.85 -5.97
C GLU A 15 -7.72 11.74 -6.31
N ALA A 16 -7.89 12.70 -7.23
CA ALA A 16 -6.85 13.65 -7.59
C ALA A 16 -6.37 14.50 -6.39
N ASN A 17 -7.29 14.88 -5.49
CA ASN A 17 -6.95 15.63 -4.29
C ASN A 17 -6.19 14.77 -3.29
N ARG A 18 -6.60 13.50 -3.09
CA ARG A 18 -5.86 12.55 -2.23
C ARG A 18 -4.45 12.30 -2.75
N ALA A 19 -4.31 12.08 -4.07
CA ALA A 19 -3.01 11.88 -4.70
C ALA A 19 -2.10 13.12 -4.58
N LEU A 20 -2.68 14.33 -4.69
CA LEU A 20 -1.94 15.56 -4.48
C LEU A 20 -1.49 15.72 -3.02
N ALA A 21 -2.39 15.50 -2.06
CA ALA A 21 -2.07 15.53 -0.64
C ALA A 21 -0.93 14.53 -0.31
N GLY A 22 -0.99 13.30 -0.82
CA GLY A 22 0.07 12.31 -0.64
C GLY A 22 1.43 12.80 -1.14
N ARG A 23 1.50 13.37 -2.35
CA ARG A 23 2.75 13.93 -2.90
C ARG A 23 3.28 15.11 -2.10
N LEU A 24 2.40 15.98 -1.60
CA LEU A 24 2.80 17.11 -0.74
C LEU A 24 3.34 16.62 0.60
N LEU A 25 2.73 15.60 1.18
CA LEU A 25 3.21 14.98 2.41
C LEU A 25 4.57 14.31 2.23
N GLU A 26 4.80 13.63 1.10
CA GLU A 26 6.10 13.04 0.79
C GLU A 26 7.22 14.09 0.62
N ALA A 27 6.88 15.27 0.11
CA ALA A 27 7.84 16.36 -0.12
C ALA A 27 8.07 17.24 1.11
N ALA A 28 7.25 17.13 2.16
CA ALA A 28 7.31 17.98 3.33
C ALA A 28 8.38 17.53 4.34
N ASP A 29 9.13 18.48 4.89
CA ASP A 29 10.11 18.24 5.96
C ASP A 29 9.47 18.06 7.34
N LEU A 30 8.23 18.50 7.49
CA LEU A 30 7.44 18.44 8.72
C LEU A 30 5.96 18.36 8.37
N TRP A 31 5.22 17.50 9.05
CA TRP A 31 3.77 17.45 8.94
C TRP A 31 3.10 18.13 10.13
N LEU A 32 2.16 18.98 9.82
CA LEU A 32 1.27 19.56 10.81
C LEU A 32 -0.10 18.87 10.69
N PHE A 33 -0.33 17.88 11.55
CA PHE A 33 -1.59 17.14 11.57
C PHE A 33 -2.64 17.96 12.32
N VAL A 34 -3.65 18.44 11.59
CA VAL A 34 -4.75 19.23 12.15
C VAL A 34 -6.01 18.36 12.21
N THR A 35 -6.56 18.18 13.40
CA THR A 35 -7.81 17.45 13.61
C THR A 35 -8.76 18.22 14.52
N THR A 36 -10.01 17.77 14.59
CA THR A 36 -11.04 18.35 15.46
C THR A 36 -11.56 17.32 16.44
N ALA A 37 -12.25 17.77 17.50
CA ALA A 37 -12.91 16.87 18.45
C ALA A 37 -13.96 15.95 17.81
N ALA A 38 -14.51 16.31 16.64
CA ALA A 38 -15.48 15.49 15.91
C ALA A 38 -14.81 14.46 15.00
N ARG A 39 -13.59 14.70 14.52
CA ARG A 39 -12.93 13.92 13.46
C ARG A 39 -11.67 13.19 13.90
N TYR A 40 -11.16 13.43 15.11
CA TYR A 40 -9.94 12.78 15.60
C TYR A 40 -10.07 11.24 15.69
N GLY A 41 -11.28 10.70 15.66
CA GLY A 41 -11.57 9.26 15.66
C GLY A 41 -11.57 8.61 14.26
N ASP A 42 -11.52 9.39 13.18
CA ASP A 42 -11.58 8.88 11.81
C ASP A 42 -10.33 8.05 11.47
N GLN A 43 -10.51 6.91 10.81
CA GLN A 43 -9.43 5.95 10.57
C GLN A 43 -8.40 6.44 9.55
N THR A 44 -8.83 7.07 8.46
CA THR A 44 -7.95 7.48 7.35
C THR A 44 -6.78 8.37 7.78
N PRO A 45 -6.99 9.43 8.60
CA PRO A 45 -5.89 10.26 9.09
C PRO A 45 -4.87 9.48 9.94
N TRP A 46 -5.33 8.48 10.70
CA TRP A 46 -4.44 7.67 11.55
C TRP A 46 -3.52 6.77 10.73
N THR A 47 -4.02 6.16 9.64
CA THR A 47 -3.20 5.36 8.73
C THR A 47 -2.07 6.21 8.12
N THR A 48 -2.36 7.47 7.77
CA THR A 48 -1.35 8.40 7.25
C THR A 48 -0.32 8.79 8.32
N LEU A 49 -0.75 8.97 9.58
CA LEU A 49 0.18 9.22 10.70
C LEU A 49 1.07 8.02 11.00
N GLU A 50 0.54 6.81 10.91
CA GLU A 50 1.30 5.56 11.01
C GLU A 50 2.44 5.51 9.99
N GLU A 51 2.13 5.85 8.74
CA GLU A 51 3.12 5.90 7.68
C GLU A 51 4.18 6.97 7.92
N ALA A 52 3.78 8.15 8.39
CA ALA A 52 4.71 9.21 8.76
C ALA A 52 5.62 8.81 9.93
N ALA A 53 5.06 8.14 10.94
CA ALA A 53 5.83 7.60 12.07
C ALA A 53 6.87 6.57 11.60
N ARG A 54 6.49 5.66 10.71
CA ARG A 54 7.39 4.67 10.12
C ARG A 54 8.53 5.31 9.32
N ARG A 55 8.28 6.44 8.67
CA ARG A 55 9.28 7.21 7.91
C ARG A 55 10.12 8.15 8.79
N GLU A 56 9.89 8.17 10.10
CA GLU A 56 10.50 9.13 11.04
C GLU A 56 10.27 10.59 10.64
N THR A 57 9.21 10.88 9.89
CA THR A 57 8.87 12.25 9.51
C THR A 57 8.48 13.04 10.76
N PRO A 58 9.05 14.23 11.00
CA PRO A 58 8.63 15.06 12.10
C PRO A 58 7.17 15.47 12.00
N ILE A 59 6.42 15.33 13.09
CA ILE A 59 4.99 15.61 13.15
C ILE A 59 4.72 16.58 14.30
N GLY A 60 3.90 17.60 14.04
CA GLY A 60 3.22 18.38 15.07
C GLY A 60 1.73 18.13 15.00
N VAL A 61 1.04 18.09 16.12
CA VAL A 61 -0.38 17.79 16.21
C VAL A 61 -1.15 19.02 16.69
N VAL A 62 -2.20 19.38 16.00
CA VAL A 62 -3.10 20.49 16.35
C VAL A 62 -4.51 19.95 16.54
N LEU A 63 -5.01 20.04 17.77
CA LEU A 63 -6.41 19.79 18.08
C LEU A 63 -7.20 21.09 17.97
N ASN A 64 -7.93 21.24 16.88
CA ASN A 64 -8.66 22.43 16.52
C ASN A 64 -10.14 22.36 16.91
N ARG A 65 -10.76 23.49 17.18
CA ARG A 65 -12.20 23.64 17.49
C ARG A 65 -12.67 22.72 18.61
N VAL A 66 -11.91 22.64 19.68
CA VAL A 66 -12.29 21.80 20.80
C VAL A 66 -13.02 22.62 21.86
N PRO A 67 -14.27 22.24 22.20
CA PRO A 67 -14.99 22.84 23.32
C PRO A 67 -14.24 22.58 24.64
N ALA A 68 -14.09 23.61 25.47
CA ALA A 68 -13.34 23.51 26.73
C ALA A 68 -13.82 22.36 27.65
N ARG A 69 -15.11 22.07 27.64
CA ARG A 69 -15.74 21.02 28.49
C ARG A 69 -15.25 19.60 28.19
N ILE A 70 -14.89 19.30 26.95
CA ILE A 70 -14.47 17.95 26.51
C ILE A 70 -12.95 17.86 26.25
N LEU A 71 -12.25 18.98 26.30
CA LEU A 71 -10.81 19.04 26.03
C LEU A 71 -10.00 18.02 26.85
N PRO A 72 -10.20 17.84 28.18
CA PRO A 72 -9.40 16.89 28.95
C PRO A 72 -9.55 15.44 28.49
N GLU A 73 -10.74 15.05 28.07
CA GLU A 73 -11.05 13.70 27.59
C GLU A 73 -10.44 13.46 26.20
N VAL A 74 -10.75 14.34 25.24
CA VAL A 74 -10.24 14.23 23.87
C VAL A 74 -8.70 14.30 23.83
N ARG A 75 -8.12 15.18 24.65
CA ARG A 75 -6.66 15.30 24.76
C ARG A 75 -6.01 14.00 25.24
N ARG A 76 -6.59 13.38 26.27
CA ARG A 76 -6.08 12.13 26.84
C ARG A 76 -6.13 10.99 25.81
N ASP A 77 -7.27 10.82 25.14
CA ASP A 77 -7.45 9.78 24.13
C ASP A 77 -6.49 9.99 22.95
N LEU A 78 -6.40 11.21 22.46
CA LEU A 78 -5.50 11.56 21.35
C LEU A 78 -4.01 11.30 21.71
N ILE A 79 -3.58 11.69 22.91
CA ILE A 79 -2.22 11.41 23.37
C ILE A 79 -1.97 9.91 23.48
N THR A 80 -2.93 9.14 23.99
CA THR A 80 -2.82 7.68 24.10
C THR A 80 -2.65 7.03 22.73
N ARG A 81 -3.40 7.49 21.73
CA ARG A 81 -3.28 7.00 20.35
C ARG A 81 -1.93 7.37 19.73
N LEU A 82 -1.47 8.60 19.92
CA LEU A 82 -0.15 9.04 19.44
C LEU A 82 0.99 8.22 20.08
N GLN A 83 0.88 7.91 21.37
CA GLN A 83 1.83 7.03 22.05
C GLN A 83 1.85 5.62 21.45
N GLY A 84 0.67 5.08 21.11
CA GLY A 84 0.56 3.78 20.43
C GLY A 84 1.26 3.74 19.07
N LEU A 85 1.41 4.88 18.40
CA LEU A 85 2.15 5.04 17.13
C LEU A 85 3.63 5.39 17.31
N GLY A 86 4.13 5.47 18.54
CA GLY A 86 5.50 5.91 18.82
C GLY A 86 5.72 7.44 18.66
N LEU A 87 4.64 8.23 18.62
CA LEU A 87 4.66 9.69 18.45
C LEU A 87 4.51 10.45 19.78
N SER A 88 4.96 9.88 20.89
CA SER A 88 4.89 10.50 22.24
C SER A 88 5.57 11.85 22.33
N GLU A 89 6.61 12.08 21.55
CA GLU A 89 7.40 13.32 21.53
C GLU A 89 6.87 14.36 20.52
N ALA A 90 5.76 14.07 19.82
CA ALA A 90 5.18 15.01 18.87
C ALA A 90 4.62 16.25 19.62
N PRO A 91 5.01 17.47 19.22
CA PRO A 91 4.44 18.69 19.79
C PRO A 91 2.92 18.71 19.62
N PHE A 92 2.20 19.05 20.67
CA PHE A 92 0.75 19.04 20.70
C PHE A 92 0.21 20.42 21.04
N PHE A 93 -0.60 20.97 20.15
CA PHE A 93 -1.20 22.29 20.28
C PHE A 93 -2.72 22.19 20.36
N VAL A 94 -3.34 23.07 21.13
CA VAL A 94 -4.78 23.17 21.24
C VAL A 94 -5.22 24.53 20.72
N VAL A 95 -6.15 24.52 19.77
CA VAL A 95 -6.84 25.73 19.30
C VAL A 95 -8.27 25.65 19.79
N PRO A 96 -8.67 26.48 20.75
CA PRO A 96 -10.03 26.45 21.31
C PRO A 96 -11.10 26.75 20.27
N ASP A 97 -12.30 26.29 20.51
CA ASP A 97 -13.47 26.67 19.73
C ASP A 97 -13.86 28.12 20.12
N ALA A 98 -13.51 29.06 19.26
CA ALA A 98 -13.71 30.49 19.50
C ALA A 98 -14.88 31.06 18.71
N GLY A 99 -15.68 30.23 18.01
CA GLY A 99 -16.78 30.66 17.12
C GLY A 99 -17.09 32.17 17.08
N PRO A 100 -17.76 32.67 16.10
CA PRO A 100 -18.17 32.09 14.84
C PRO A 100 -16.96 31.86 13.90
N HIS A 101 -17.04 30.82 13.05
CA HIS A 101 -15.90 30.34 12.24
C HIS A 101 -15.72 31.08 10.92
N GLU A 102 -16.39 32.19 10.74
CA GLU A 102 -16.38 32.98 9.50
C GLU A 102 -15.24 34.02 9.45
N GLY A 103 -14.52 34.18 10.53
CA GLY A 103 -13.43 35.14 10.68
C GLY A 103 -12.05 34.52 10.86
N LEU A 104 -11.03 35.37 10.91
CA LEU A 104 -9.68 34.96 11.29
C LEU A 104 -9.64 34.56 12.78
N LEU A 105 -8.87 33.53 13.11
CA LEU A 105 -8.60 33.17 14.50
C LEU A 105 -7.87 34.31 15.22
N SER A 106 -8.19 34.50 16.50
CA SER A 106 -7.45 35.44 17.34
C SER A 106 -5.97 35.07 17.43
N GLY A 107 -5.10 36.05 17.43
CA GLY A 107 -3.67 35.82 17.56
C GLY A 107 -3.27 35.05 18.81
N ASP A 108 -4.02 35.22 19.90
CA ASP A 108 -3.77 34.56 21.17
C ASP A 108 -4.12 33.06 21.12
N GLY A 109 -5.18 32.68 20.39
CA GLY A 109 -5.61 31.29 20.26
C GLY A 109 -4.61 30.39 19.49
N VAL A 110 -3.66 30.98 18.77
CA VAL A 110 -2.64 30.26 17.97
C VAL A 110 -1.21 30.68 18.34
N SER A 111 -1.01 31.40 19.44
CA SER A 111 0.29 31.93 19.83
C SER A 111 1.34 30.84 20.01
N GLU A 112 1.03 29.77 20.76
CA GLU A 112 1.96 28.67 21.00
C GLU A 112 2.41 27.99 19.70
N LEU A 113 1.47 27.73 18.78
CA LEU A 113 1.76 27.14 17.47
C LEU A 113 2.64 28.10 16.64
N ARG A 114 2.32 29.39 16.64
CA ARG A 114 3.10 30.41 15.92
C ARG A 114 4.52 30.48 16.42
N ASP A 115 4.70 30.56 17.74
CA ASP A 115 6.02 30.67 18.38
C ASP A 115 6.85 29.43 18.09
N TRP A 116 6.26 28.27 18.14
CA TRP A 116 6.91 27.01 17.77
C TRP A 116 7.34 27.00 16.30
N LEU A 117 6.48 27.41 15.37
CA LEU A 117 6.81 27.51 13.94
C LEU A 117 7.95 28.54 13.69
N GLN A 118 7.92 29.69 14.37
CA GLN A 118 9.00 30.67 14.29
C GLN A 118 10.33 30.11 14.82
N LEU A 119 10.27 29.33 15.89
CA LEU A 119 11.43 28.66 16.45
C LEU A 119 12.02 27.65 15.47
N LEU A 120 11.18 26.91 14.72
CA LEU A 120 11.61 25.99 13.67
C LEU A 120 12.19 26.72 12.44
N ALA A 121 11.70 27.90 12.14
CA ALA A 121 12.19 28.71 11.02
C ALA A 121 13.65 29.15 11.16
N GLY A 122 14.24 29.03 12.34
CA GLY A 122 15.66 29.31 12.61
C GLY A 122 16.59 28.37 11.81
N ARG A 123 17.65 28.93 11.19
CA ARG A 123 18.57 28.24 10.27
C ARG A 123 19.10 26.89 10.80
N HIS A 124 19.47 26.81 12.05
CA HIS A 124 20.03 25.58 12.62
C HIS A 124 19.00 24.49 12.86
N ARG A 125 17.78 24.85 13.22
CA ARG A 125 16.69 23.89 13.47
C ARG A 125 16.09 23.38 12.16
N ALA A 126 15.88 24.26 11.17
CA ALA A 126 15.46 23.87 9.84
C ALA A 126 16.42 22.85 9.20
N ALA A 127 17.73 23.08 9.28
CA ALA A 127 18.74 22.14 8.78
C ALA A 127 18.75 20.80 9.54
N GLY A 128 18.39 20.81 10.83
CA GLY A 128 18.21 19.60 11.64
C GLY A 128 17.00 18.77 11.19
N LEU A 129 15.90 19.44 10.90
CA LEU A 129 14.68 18.83 10.39
C LEU A 129 14.95 18.13 9.05
N VAL A 130 15.46 18.85 8.06
CA VAL A 130 15.79 18.32 6.73
C VAL A 130 16.71 17.10 6.81
N ARG A 131 17.72 17.14 7.71
CA ARG A 131 18.61 15.99 7.92
C ARG A 131 17.92 14.79 8.56
N ARG A 132 16.95 15.01 9.45
CA ARG A 132 16.19 13.94 10.08
C ARG A 132 15.27 13.28 9.06
N THR A 133 14.50 14.06 8.32
CA THR A 133 13.65 13.59 7.23
C THR A 133 14.45 12.82 6.19
N GLY A 134 15.62 13.37 5.77
CA GLY A 134 16.49 12.70 4.81
C GLY A 134 17.00 11.32 5.30
N ARG A 135 17.33 11.19 6.59
CA ARG A 135 17.72 9.90 7.15
C ARG A 135 16.58 8.92 7.18
N GLY A 136 15.38 9.35 7.59
CA GLY A 136 14.17 8.51 7.59
C GLY A 136 13.83 8.01 6.19
N VAL A 137 13.92 8.87 5.17
CA VAL A 137 13.70 8.49 3.76
C VAL A 137 14.69 7.39 3.32
N TRP A 138 15.98 7.53 3.65
CA TRP A 138 16.98 6.53 3.28
C TRP A 138 16.78 5.18 3.98
N SER A 139 16.43 5.18 5.26
CA SER A 139 16.16 3.93 5.99
C SER A 139 14.91 3.23 5.46
N THR A 140 13.85 3.97 5.17
CA THR A 140 12.61 3.43 4.59
C THR A 140 12.83 2.90 3.18
N LEU A 141 13.52 3.67 2.32
CA LEU A 141 13.83 3.25 0.96
C LEU A 141 14.63 1.94 0.94
N ARG A 142 15.61 1.80 1.82
CA ARG A 142 16.37 0.56 1.94
C ARG A 142 15.48 -0.62 2.30
N ALA A 143 14.63 -0.47 3.33
CA ALA A 143 13.71 -1.52 3.76
C ALA A 143 12.68 -1.87 2.67
N ASP A 144 12.20 -0.88 1.92
CA ASP A 144 11.28 -1.09 0.80
C ASP A 144 11.94 -1.82 -0.36
N LEU A 145 13.21 -1.51 -0.67
CA LEU A 145 13.98 -2.22 -1.69
C LEU A 145 14.31 -3.66 -1.30
N GLU A 146 14.68 -3.90 -0.02
CA GLU A 146 14.91 -5.25 0.51
C GLU A 146 13.62 -6.09 0.39
N ARG A 147 12.47 -5.55 0.78
CA ARG A 147 11.17 -6.22 0.64
C ARG A 147 10.82 -6.50 -0.83
N LEU A 148 11.05 -5.54 -1.72
CA LEU A 148 10.82 -5.73 -3.15
C LEU A 148 11.71 -6.84 -3.72
N ALA A 149 12.96 -6.93 -3.28
CA ALA A 149 13.87 -8.01 -3.67
C ALA A 149 13.34 -9.37 -3.21
N ASP A 150 12.91 -9.47 -1.94
CA ASP A 150 12.30 -10.71 -1.39
C ASP A 150 11.03 -11.12 -2.17
N ASP A 151 10.18 -10.16 -2.55
CA ASP A 151 8.98 -10.39 -3.35
C ASP A 151 9.32 -10.91 -4.75
N VAL A 152 10.35 -10.37 -5.39
CA VAL A 152 10.84 -10.83 -6.71
C VAL A 152 11.40 -12.25 -6.60
N ASP A 153 12.21 -12.54 -5.59
CA ASP A 153 12.77 -13.88 -5.37
C ASP A 153 11.65 -14.92 -5.11
N ALA A 154 10.61 -14.54 -4.36
CA ALA A 154 9.44 -15.37 -4.15
C ALA A 154 8.66 -15.65 -5.44
N GLN A 155 8.47 -14.64 -6.30
CA GLN A 155 7.84 -14.81 -7.61
C GLN A 155 8.66 -15.72 -8.51
N ASP A 156 9.96 -15.57 -8.56
CA ASP A 156 10.84 -16.42 -9.35
C ASP A 156 10.79 -17.88 -8.89
N ALA A 157 10.79 -18.12 -7.59
CA ALA A 157 10.63 -19.47 -7.02
C ALA A 157 9.31 -20.13 -7.43
N VAL A 158 8.20 -19.38 -7.43
CA VAL A 158 6.89 -19.86 -7.89
C VAL A 158 6.89 -20.14 -9.39
N ALA A 159 7.47 -19.26 -10.20
CA ALA A 159 7.60 -19.45 -11.63
C ALA A 159 8.39 -20.73 -11.97
N GLN A 160 9.52 -20.93 -11.31
CA GLN A 160 10.33 -22.15 -11.48
C GLN A 160 9.61 -23.42 -11.02
N ALA A 161 8.81 -23.35 -9.94
CA ALA A 161 8.01 -24.49 -9.48
C ALA A 161 6.91 -24.84 -10.52
N LEU A 162 6.26 -23.83 -11.07
CA LEU A 162 5.24 -24.01 -12.13
C LEU A 162 5.87 -24.63 -13.39
N GLU A 163 7.00 -24.14 -13.81
CA GLU A 163 7.71 -24.67 -14.99
C GLU A 163 8.09 -26.15 -14.81
N ARG A 164 8.63 -26.51 -13.63
CA ARG A 164 8.90 -27.93 -13.29
C ARG A 164 7.63 -28.78 -13.36
N THR A 165 6.54 -28.32 -12.76
CA THR A 165 5.27 -29.04 -12.80
C THR A 165 4.74 -29.23 -14.23
N CYS A 166 4.81 -28.18 -15.06
CA CYS A 166 4.44 -28.26 -16.47
C CYS A 166 5.32 -29.26 -17.23
N GLN A 167 6.61 -29.30 -16.93
CA GLN A 167 7.53 -30.23 -17.57
C GLN A 167 7.26 -31.68 -17.16
N GLU A 168 7.01 -31.97 -15.89
CA GLU A 168 6.62 -33.29 -15.38
C GLU A 168 5.31 -33.77 -16.03
N LEU A 169 4.30 -32.91 -16.11
CA LEU A 169 3.02 -33.22 -16.75
C LEU A 169 3.21 -33.53 -18.25
N ARG A 170 4.02 -32.74 -18.93
CA ARG A 170 4.36 -32.95 -20.34
C ARG A 170 5.06 -34.30 -20.56
N GLU A 171 6.04 -34.62 -19.74
CA GLU A 171 6.77 -35.90 -19.82
C GLU A 171 5.85 -37.09 -19.53
N SER A 172 5.00 -36.97 -18.52
CA SER A 172 3.99 -37.98 -18.21
C SER A 172 3.02 -38.20 -19.36
N ALA A 173 2.51 -37.13 -19.96
CA ALA A 173 1.59 -37.20 -21.12
C ALA A 173 2.28 -37.83 -22.34
N ILE A 174 3.53 -37.47 -22.65
CA ILE A 174 4.31 -38.02 -23.74
C ILE A 174 4.53 -39.53 -23.49
N LYS A 175 4.88 -39.93 -22.26
CA LYS A 175 5.06 -41.34 -21.91
C LYS A 175 3.78 -42.16 -22.06
N ALA A 176 2.64 -41.63 -21.58
CA ALA A 176 1.34 -42.27 -21.73
C ALA A 176 0.98 -42.42 -23.21
N LEU A 177 1.06 -41.34 -24.01
CA LEU A 177 0.75 -41.38 -25.44
C LEU A 177 1.68 -42.32 -26.19
N SER A 178 2.96 -42.36 -25.87
CA SER A 178 3.91 -43.27 -26.47
C SER A 178 3.63 -44.75 -26.12
N ALA A 179 3.12 -45.03 -24.92
CA ALA A 179 2.66 -46.35 -24.53
C ALA A 179 1.41 -46.78 -25.31
N ASP A 180 0.44 -45.89 -25.47
CA ASP A 180 -0.78 -46.11 -26.22
C ASP A 180 -0.51 -46.38 -27.74
N ILE A 181 0.43 -45.62 -28.31
CA ILE A 181 0.87 -45.80 -29.68
C ILE A 181 1.53 -47.19 -29.84
N ARG A 182 2.45 -47.58 -28.92
CA ARG A 182 3.12 -48.89 -28.97
C ARG A 182 2.13 -50.07 -28.76
N ALA A 183 1.13 -49.86 -27.91
CA ALA A 183 0.06 -50.86 -27.72
C ALA A 183 -0.91 -50.96 -28.87
N GLY A 184 -0.81 -50.07 -29.89
CA GLY A 184 -1.73 -50.03 -31.02
C GLY A 184 -3.09 -49.41 -30.69
N SER A 185 -3.33 -48.98 -29.47
CA SER A 185 -4.62 -48.41 -29.07
C SER A 185 -4.91 -47.04 -29.70
N ALA A 186 -3.89 -46.26 -29.96
CA ALA A 186 -4.01 -44.96 -30.63
C ALA A 186 -4.43 -45.07 -32.12
N GLY A 187 -4.24 -46.23 -32.72
CA GLY A 187 -4.66 -46.51 -34.12
C GLY A 187 -6.08 -47.13 -34.26
N GLN A 188 -6.71 -47.48 -33.12
CA GLN A 188 -8.03 -48.16 -33.14
C GLN A 188 -9.22 -47.20 -33.19
N GLY A 189 -8.99 -45.90 -33.47
CA GLY A 189 -10.05 -44.91 -33.61
C GLY A 189 -10.85 -45.04 -34.93
N ALA A 190 -11.53 -43.96 -35.31
CA ALA A 190 -12.41 -43.87 -36.46
C ALA A 190 -11.81 -44.43 -37.78
N THR A 191 -10.47 -44.38 -37.94
CA THR A 191 -9.78 -44.88 -39.13
C THR A 191 -9.78 -46.43 -39.19
N ALA A 192 -9.48 -47.09 -38.05
CA ALA A 192 -9.51 -48.56 -37.97
C ALA A 192 -10.96 -49.10 -38.10
N THR A 193 -11.92 -48.45 -37.42
CA THR A 193 -13.33 -48.76 -37.53
C THR A 193 -13.83 -48.60 -38.98
N ARG A 194 -13.40 -47.52 -39.65
CA ARG A 194 -13.75 -47.24 -41.04
C ARG A 194 -13.12 -48.25 -42.01
N TRP A 195 -11.88 -48.67 -41.71
CA TRP A 195 -11.20 -49.74 -42.46
C TRP A 195 -11.92 -51.09 -42.32
N ILE A 196 -12.23 -51.49 -41.10
CA ILE A 196 -12.94 -52.73 -40.78
C ILE A 196 -14.36 -52.76 -41.49
N THR A 197 -15.07 -51.62 -41.38
CA THR A 197 -16.38 -51.47 -42.06
C THR A 197 -16.25 -51.58 -43.58
N LEU A 198 -15.22 -50.95 -44.16
CA LEU A 198 -15.00 -51.01 -45.62
C LEU A 198 -14.55 -52.41 -46.09
N ALA A 199 -13.71 -53.08 -45.28
CA ALA A 199 -13.24 -54.42 -45.60
C ALA A 199 -14.37 -55.51 -45.43
N SER A 200 -15.27 -55.33 -44.43
CA SER A 200 -16.40 -56.21 -44.16
C SER A 200 -17.61 -55.99 -45.10
N SER A 201 -17.66 -54.91 -45.86
CA SER A 201 -18.74 -54.60 -46.80
C SER A 201 -18.72 -55.40 -48.10
N GLY A 202 -17.83 -56.37 -48.27
CA GLY A 202 -17.80 -57.27 -49.40
C GLY A 202 -17.13 -56.71 -50.68
N GLY A 203 -16.45 -55.61 -50.61
CA GLY A 203 -15.72 -55.02 -51.73
C GLY A 203 -14.38 -55.72 -52.06
N PRO A 204 -13.58 -55.18 -53.04
CA PRO A 204 -12.30 -55.77 -53.48
C PRO A 204 -11.24 -55.88 -52.41
N LEU A 205 -11.42 -55.22 -51.24
CA LEU A 205 -10.51 -55.26 -50.08
C LEU A 205 -10.90 -56.28 -48.99
N ALA A 206 -12.02 -57.05 -49.18
CA ALA A 206 -12.48 -58.03 -48.20
C ALA A 206 -11.46 -59.18 -47.99
N SER A 207 -10.68 -59.53 -48.98
CA SER A 207 -9.64 -60.54 -48.87
C SER A 207 -8.41 -60.11 -48.01
N LEU A 208 -8.18 -58.81 -47.79
CA LEU A 208 -7.15 -58.31 -46.94
C LEU A 208 -7.51 -58.26 -45.45
N ALA A 209 -8.79 -58.41 -45.12
CA ALA A 209 -9.26 -58.40 -43.74
C ALA A 209 -9.32 -59.83 -43.11
N GLN A 210 -9.07 -60.88 -43.89
CA GLN A 210 -9.12 -62.28 -43.47
C GLN A 210 -7.74 -62.96 -43.32
N GLY A 211 -6.68 -62.14 -43.40
CA GLY A 211 -5.26 -62.55 -43.14
C GLY A 211 -4.81 -62.05 -41.71
#